data_0ea50827d3ac38fb87350994c5df4042
#
_entry.id   0ea50827d3ac38fb87350994c5df4042
#
_cell.length_a   1.000
_cell.length_b   1.000
_cell.length_c   1.000
_cell.angle_alpha   90.00
_cell.angle_beta   90.00
_cell.angle_gamma   90.00
#
_symmetry.space_group_name_H-M   'P 1'
#
loop_
_entity.id
_entity.type
_entity.pdbx_description
1 polymer ?
#
loop_
_entity_poly.entity_id
_entity_poly.type
_entity_poly.pdbx_seq_one_letter_code
_entity_poly.pdbx_strand_id
1 'polypeptide(L)'
;MAQGKERADELVFAQGLAESREMAKRLIMAGKVALEDVSGVRQKVDKPGHKYPPDTAFALVGIEKYVSRGAYKLLTAIEHFKLDVTGFVCLDAGASTGGFTDCLLQHGAAKVYAVDVGKEQLHERMRRDPRVISMEGT
;
A
#
# COMPACT_ATOMS: atom_id res chain seq x y z
N MET A 1 10.61 0.01 36.56
CA MET A 1 9.80 -1.19 36.60
C MET A 1 9.74 -1.83 35.23
N ALA A 2 10.03 -3.10 35.14
CA ALA A 2 9.98 -3.79 33.85
C ALA A 2 8.53 -3.84 33.34
N GLN A 3 8.29 -3.37 32.14
CA GLN A 3 7.00 -3.48 31.51
C GLN A 3 6.80 -4.90 30.98
N GLY A 4 5.61 -5.45 31.14
CA GLY A 4 5.26 -6.76 30.61
C GLY A 4 5.29 -6.76 29.08
N LYS A 5 5.54 -7.91 28.50
CA LYS A 5 5.45 -8.09 27.07
C LYS A 5 4.00 -8.01 26.58
N GLU A 6 3.82 -7.50 25.38
CA GLU A 6 2.50 -7.36 24.75
C GLU A 6 2.44 -8.17 23.46
N ARG A 7 1.22 -8.53 23.07
CA ARG A 7 0.99 -9.33 21.85
C ARG A 7 1.40 -8.55 20.59
N ALA A 8 1.95 -9.26 19.62
CA ALA A 8 2.37 -8.67 18.35
C ALA A 8 1.23 -7.95 17.64
N ASP A 9 0.03 -8.54 17.58
CA ASP A 9 -1.13 -7.92 16.92
C ASP A 9 -1.53 -6.60 17.61
N GLU A 10 -1.45 -6.53 18.93
CA GLU A 10 -1.74 -5.30 19.67
C GLU A 10 -0.69 -4.22 19.40
N LEU A 11 0.59 -4.59 19.38
CA LEU A 11 1.67 -3.65 19.10
C LEU A 11 1.65 -3.13 17.68
N VAL A 12 1.37 -4.00 16.70
CA VAL A 12 1.25 -3.61 15.29
C VAL A 12 0.12 -2.61 15.11
N PHE A 13 -1.02 -2.85 15.75
CA PHE A 13 -2.14 -1.91 15.74
C PHE A 13 -1.77 -0.59 16.43
N ALA A 14 -1.16 -0.65 17.60
CA ALA A 14 -0.78 0.54 18.36
C ALA A 14 0.22 1.42 17.62
N GLN A 15 1.08 0.83 16.79
CA GLN A 15 2.05 1.56 15.97
C GLN A 15 1.47 2.13 14.68
N GLY A 16 0.17 1.98 14.44
CA GLY A 16 -0.51 2.52 13.27
C GLY A 16 -0.28 1.75 11.98
N LEU A 17 0.28 0.54 12.06
CA LEU A 17 0.56 -0.29 10.89
C LEU A 17 -0.69 -1.02 10.36
N ALA A 18 -1.75 -1.03 11.13
CA ALA A 18 -3.02 -1.64 10.76
C ALA A 18 -4.17 -0.80 11.30
N GLU A 19 -5.29 -0.81 10.62
CA GLU A 19 -6.49 -0.04 11.00
C GLU A 19 -7.23 -0.63 12.20
N SER A 20 -6.98 -1.91 12.48
CA SER A 20 -7.61 -2.63 13.59
C SER A 20 -6.72 -3.77 14.06
N ARG A 21 -7.01 -4.32 15.24
CA ARG A 21 -6.29 -5.50 15.71
C ARG A 21 -6.58 -6.72 14.84
N GLU A 22 -7.79 -6.83 14.31
CA GLU A 22 -8.13 -7.90 13.35
C GLU A 22 -7.30 -7.81 12.08
N MET A 23 -7.12 -6.61 11.54
CA MET A 23 -6.25 -6.40 10.37
C MET A 23 -4.80 -6.72 10.71
N ALA A 24 -4.31 -6.30 11.89
CA ALA A 24 -2.95 -6.61 12.35
C ALA A 24 -2.72 -8.13 12.40
N LYS A 25 -3.68 -8.85 12.94
CA LYS A 25 -3.64 -10.31 13.01
C LYS A 25 -3.53 -10.93 11.61
N ARG A 26 -4.35 -10.47 10.67
CA ARG A 26 -4.32 -10.96 9.28
C ARG A 26 -3.01 -10.67 8.59
N LEU A 27 -2.45 -9.48 8.78
CA LEU A 27 -1.16 -9.10 8.21
C LEU A 27 -0.02 -9.98 8.74
N ILE A 28 -0.02 -10.26 10.04
CA ILE A 28 0.98 -11.14 10.65
C ILE A 28 0.86 -12.55 10.07
N MET A 29 -0.35 -13.10 10.02
CA MET A 29 -0.59 -14.44 9.50
C MET A 29 -0.25 -14.56 8.01
N ALA A 30 -0.35 -13.48 7.27
CA ALA A 30 0.01 -13.42 5.85
C ALA A 30 1.51 -13.22 5.59
N GLY A 31 2.32 -13.12 6.66
CA GLY A 31 3.77 -12.89 6.52
C GLY A 31 4.15 -11.48 6.12
N LYS A 32 3.29 -10.50 6.40
CA LYS A 32 3.46 -9.10 6.00
C LYS A 32 4.05 -8.21 7.09
N VAL A 33 4.41 -8.78 8.23
CA VAL A 33 4.98 -8.03 9.37
C VAL A 33 6.33 -8.64 9.76
N ALA A 34 7.31 -7.78 10.01
CA ALA A 34 8.64 -8.18 10.46
C ALA A 34 9.10 -7.29 11.61
N LEU A 35 10.04 -7.80 12.40
CA LEU A 35 10.78 -6.99 13.37
C LEU A 35 11.74 -6.09 12.62
N GLU A 36 11.81 -4.85 13.04
CA GLU A 36 12.78 -3.89 12.49
C GLU A 36 13.89 -3.70 13.50
N ASP A 37 15.11 -4.11 13.16
CA ASP A 37 16.25 -3.93 14.04
C ASP A 37 17.23 -2.90 13.47
N VAL A 38 18.18 -2.50 14.30
CA VAL A 38 19.17 -1.46 13.94
C VAL A 38 20.16 -1.92 12.88
N SER A 39 20.28 -3.22 12.63
CA SER A 39 21.20 -3.78 11.63
C SER A 39 20.57 -3.86 10.24
N GLY A 40 19.27 -3.60 10.14
CA GLY A 40 18.52 -3.72 8.89
C GLY A 40 18.11 -5.14 8.55
N VAL A 41 18.43 -6.10 9.40
CA VAL A 41 17.95 -7.48 9.24
C VAL A 41 16.51 -7.55 9.71
N ARG A 42 15.62 -8.05 8.83
CA ARG A 42 14.20 -8.20 9.14
C ARG A 42 13.86 -9.65 9.39
N GLN A 43 13.27 -9.90 10.55
CA GLN A 43 12.78 -11.20 10.94
C GLN A 43 11.27 -11.20 10.93
N LYS A 44 10.65 -12.08 10.16
CA LYS A 44 9.19 -12.14 10.06
C LYS A 44 8.56 -12.56 11.38
N VAL A 45 7.42 -11.92 11.67
CA VAL A 45 6.56 -12.27 12.79
C VAL A 45 5.41 -13.11 12.22
N ASP A 46 5.29 -14.35 12.64
CA ASP A 46 4.31 -15.28 12.07
C ASP A 46 3.16 -15.64 13.01
N LYS A 47 3.24 -15.25 14.28
CA LYS A 47 2.21 -15.56 15.28
C LYS A 47 1.67 -14.27 15.91
N PRO A 48 0.39 -13.95 15.69
CA PRO A 48 -0.20 -12.73 16.27
C PRO A 48 -0.14 -12.66 17.81
N GLY A 49 -0.21 -13.80 18.46
CA GLY A 49 -0.18 -13.87 19.93
C GLY A 49 1.22 -13.92 20.53
N HIS A 50 2.26 -13.98 19.72
CA HIS A 50 3.63 -13.93 20.23
C HIS A 50 3.87 -12.57 20.91
N LYS A 51 4.49 -12.61 22.07
CA LYS A 51 4.66 -11.41 22.90
C LYS A 51 6.05 -10.83 22.78
N TYR A 52 6.10 -9.51 22.73
CA TYR A 52 7.34 -8.73 22.59
C TYR A 52 7.35 -7.59 23.59
N PRO A 53 8.55 -7.06 23.94
CA PRO A 53 8.61 -5.82 24.71
C PRO A 53 7.84 -4.69 24.03
N PRO A 54 7.20 -3.78 24.81
CA PRO A 54 6.36 -2.72 24.23
C PRO A 54 7.09 -1.76 23.29
N ASP A 55 8.41 -1.64 23.42
CA ASP A 55 9.25 -0.77 22.57
C ASP A 55 9.73 -1.45 21.29
N THR A 56 9.31 -2.69 21.04
CA THR A 56 9.69 -3.41 19.82
C THR A 56 9.11 -2.70 18.59
N ALA A 57 9.97 -2.39 17.63
CA ALA A 57 9.54 -1.78 16.37
C ALA A 57 9.18 -2.85 15.34
N PHE A 58 8.04 -2.69 14.70
CA PHE A 58 7.57 -3.55 13.62
C PHE A 58 7.55 -2.78 12.31
N ALA A 59 7.68 -3.50 11.19
CA ALA A 59 7.58 -2.94 9.86
C ALA A 59 6.71 -3.83 8.99
N LEU A 60 5.99 -3.21 8.06
CA LEU A 60 5.25 -3.96 7.03
C LEU A 60 6.22 -4.35 5.92
N VAL A 61 6.12 -5.61 5.46
CA VAL A 61 6.97 -6.14 4.39
C VAL A 61 6.10 -6.82 3.34
N GLY A 62 6.57 -6.84 2.10
CA GLY A 62 5.87 -7.52 1.01
C GLY A 62 4.51 -6.92 0.70
N ILE A 63 4.23 -5.69 1.11
CA ILE A 63 3.02 -4.97 0.75
C ILE A 63 3.28 -4.22 -0.55
N GLU A 64 2.47 -4.53 -1.55
CA GLU A 64 2.54 -3.84 -2.82
C GLU A 64 2.06 -2.40 -2.66
N LYS A 65 2.95 -1.45 -2.88
CA LYS A 65 2.60 -0.02 -2.82
C LYS A 65 1.64 0.35 -3.94
N TYR A 66 1.81 -0.23 -5.10
CA TYR A 66 1.00 0.03 -6.29
C TYR A 66 0.27 -1.22 -6.75
N VAL A 67 -0.87 -1.04 -7.41
CA VAL A 67 -1.72 -2.14 -7.88
C VAL A 67 -1.08 -2.95 -9.01
N SER A 68 -0.04 -2.45 -9.65
CA SER A 68 0.73 -3.20 -10.65
C SER A 68 2.15 -2.68 -10.76
N ARG A 69 3.04 -3.50 -11.33
CA ARG A 69 4.44 -3.11 -11.58
C ARG A 69 4.56 -1.99 -12.62
N GLY A 70 3.57 -1.84 -13.49
CA GLY A 70 3.54 -0.77 -14.48
C GLY A 70 3.65 0.62 -13.87
N ALA A 71 3.15 0.79 -12.65
CA ALA A 71 3.25 2.04 -11.91
C ALA A 71 4.70 2.54 -11.79
N TYR A 72 5.66 1.64 -11.66
CA TYR A 72 7.07 2.02 -11.50
C TYR A 72 7.66 2.68 -12.74
N LYS A 73 7.12 2.39 -13.92
CA LYS A 73 7.53 3.07 -15.16
C LYS A 73 7.17 4.55 -15.10
N LEU A 74 5.96 4.85 -14.66
CA LEU A 74 5.51 6.23 -14.50
C LEU A 74 6.24 6.91 -13.33
N LEU A 75 6.45 6.20 -12.24
CA LEU A 75 7.21 6.71 -11.08
C LEU A 75 8.61 7.15 -11.51
N THR A 76 9.29 6.34 -12.31
CA THR A 76 10.61 6.67 -12.86
C THR A 76 10.57 7.98 -13.66
N ALA A 77 9.55 8.14 -14.51
CA ALA A 77 9.38 9.36 -15.29
C ALA A 77 9.11 10.58 -14.40
N ILE A 78 8.24 10.43 -13.42
CA ILE A 78 7.91 11.51 -12.47
C ILE A 78 9.17 11.97 -11.74
N GLU A 79 9.96 11.04 -11.23
CA GLU A 79 11.20 11.34 -10.51
C GLU A 79 12.26 11.95 -11.42
N HIS A 80 12.46 11.37 -12.59
CA HIS A 80 13.49 11.83 -13.52
C HIS A 80 13.22 13.25 -14.05
N PHE A 81 11.97 13.52 -14.42
CA PHE A 81 11.58 14.82 -14.96
C PHE A 81 11.07 15.79 -13.89
N LYS A 82 11.05 15.36 -12.64
CA LYS A 82 10.55 16.15 -11.50
C LYS A 82 9.15 16.71 -11.76
N LEU A 83 8.27 15.83 -12.25
CA LEU A 83 6.89 16.20 -12.58
C LEU A 83 6.08 16.35 -11.29
N ASP A 84 5.27 17.39 -11.25
CA ASP A 84 4.32 17.61 -10.17
C ASP A 84 2.90 17.53 -10.74
N VAL A 85 2.18 16.46 -10.40
CA VAL A 85 0.81 16.24 -10.86
C VAL A 85 -0.22 16.59 -9.80
N THR A 86 0.20 17.22 -8.71
CA THR A 86 -0.69 17.60 -7.61
C THR A 86 -1.86 18.44 -8.12
N GLY A 87 -3.08 17.99 -7.82
CA GLY A 87 -4.30 18.67 -8.24
C GLY A 87 -4.70 18.49 -9.70
N PHE A 88 -3.93 17.73 -10.47
CA PHE A 88 -4.22 17.53 -11.89
C PHE A 88 -5.42 16.62 -12.10
N VAL A 89 -6.14 16.87 -13.19
CA VAL A 89 -7.12 15.94 -13.76
C VAL A 89 -6.39 15.21 -14.89
N CYS A 90 -6.30 13.89 -14.76
CA CYS A 90 -5.49 13.07 -15.66
C CYS A 90 -6.36 12.10 -16.47
N LEU A 91 -5.85 11.71 -17.63
CA LEU A 91 -6.43 10.66 -18.44
C LEU A 91 -5.40 9.53 -18.55
N ASP A 92 -5.79 8.33 -18.15
CA ASP A 92 -4.99 7.12 -18.28
C ASP A 92 -5.57 6.28 -19.41
N ALA A 93 -5.03 6.42 -20.61
CA ALA A 93 -5.48 5.67 -21.80
C ALA A 93 -4.81 4.29 -21.79
N GLY A 94 -5.64 3.25 -21.85
CA GLY A 94 -5.16 1.87 -21.69
C GLY A 94 -4.81 1.57 -20.24
N ALA A 95 -5.70 1.92 -19.32
CA ALA A 95 -5.43 1.86 -17.88
C ALA A 95 -5.12 0.45 -17.37
N SER A 96 -5.70 -0.58 -18.00
CA SER A 96 -5.53 -1.98 -17.59
C SER A 96 -5.83 -2.15 -16.09
N THR A 97 -4.92 -2.71 -15.30
CA THR A 97 -5.10 -2.89 -13.86
C THR A 97 -5.08 -1.59 -13.07
N GLY A 98 -4.56 -0.51 -13.65
CA GLY A 98 -4.57 0.82 -13.04
C GLY A 98 -3.27 1.23 -12.37
N GLY A 99 -2.13 0.66 -12.79
CA GLY A 99 -0.83 1.01 -12.21
C GLY A 99 -0.49 2.49 -12.39
N PHE A 100 -0.68 3.04 -13.57
CA PHE A 100 -0.44 4.47 -13.83
C PHE A 100 -1.45 5.34 -13.06
N THR A 101 -2.72 4.96 -13.06
CA THR A 101 -3.76 5.64 -12.28
C THR A 101 -3.39 5.70 -10.81
N ASP A 102 -2.99 4.57 -10.23
CA ASP A 102 -2.58 4.48 -8.82
C ASP A 102 -1.38 5.40 -8.54
N CYS A 103 -0.37 5.37 -9.41
CA CYS A 103 0.81 6.22 -9.29
C CYS A 103 0.44 7.72 -9.30
N LEU A 104 -0.43 8.13 -10.24
CA LEU A 104 -0.90 9.51 -10.32
C LEU A 104 -1.63 9.94 -9.05
N LEU A 105 -2.50 9.09 -8.53
CA LEU A 105 -3.26 9.39 -7.31
C LEU A 105 -2.34 9.51 -6.09
N GLN A 106 -1.35 8.63 -5.97
CA GLN A 106 -0.39 8.69 -4.87
C GLN A 106 0.52 9.91 -4.94
N HIS A 107 0.66 10.52 -6.13
CA HIS A 107 1.40 11.77 -6.32
C HIS A 107 0.49 12.99 -6.29
N GLY A 108 -0.75 12.86 -5.86
CA GLY A 108 -1.62 13.98 -5.55
C GLY A 108 -2.57 14.40 -6.66
N ALA A 109 -2.73 13.63 -7.74
CA ALA A 109 -3.72 13.94 -8.77
C ALA A 109 -5.12 14.05 -8.14
N ALA A 110 -5.88 15.03 -8.58
CA ALA A 110 -7.23 15.27 -8.05
C ALA A 110 -8.25 14.28 -8.61
N LYS A 111 -8.05 13.85 -9.85
CA LYS A 111 -8.98 12.95 -10.55
C LYS A 111 -8.24 12.26 -11.69
N VAL A 112 -8.58 11.00 -11.94
CA VAL A 112 -8.06 10.24 -13.07
C VAL A 112 -9.20 9.54 -13.81
N TYR A 113 -9.28 9.78 -15.12
CA TYR A 113 -10.16 9.04 -16.02
C TYR A 113 -9.38 7.82 -16.51
N ALA A 114 -9.75 6.63 -16.02
CA ALA A 114 -9.10 5.38 -16.39
C ALA A 114 -9.88 4.73 -17.53
N VAL A 115 -9.33 4.83 -18.74
CA VAL A 115 -9.98 4.37 -19.99
C VAL A 115 -9.31 3.09 -20.47
N ASP A 116 -10.12 2.07 -20.80
CA ASP A 116 -9.62 0.83 -21.38
C ASP A 116 -10.66 0.21 -22.30
N VAL A 117 -10.20 -0.46 -23.37
CA VAL A 117 -11.09 -1.21 -24.25
C VAL A 117 -11.60 -2.49 -23.59
N GLY A 118 -10.86 -3.05 -22.65
CA GLY A 118 -11.23 -4.22 -21.87
C GLY A 118 -12.26 -3.88 -20.80
N LYS A 119 -12.80 -4.93 -20.18
CA LYS A 119 -13.75 -4.80 -19.07
C LYS A 119 -13.22 -5.53 -17.84
N GLU A 120 -13.55 -5.02 -16.66
CA GLU A 120 -13.23 -5.63 -15.37
C GLU A 120 -11.72 -5.86 -15.13
N GLN A 121 -10.86 -5.09 -15.80
CA GLN A 121 -9.42 -5.20 -15.62
C GLN A 121 -8.88 -4.32 -14.50
N LEU A 122 -9.58 -3.24 -14.20
CA LEU A 122 -9.14 -2.26 -13.21
C LEU A 122 -9.17 -2.89 -11.81
N HIS A 123 -8.04 -2.74 -11.08
CA HIS A 123 -7.92 -3.26 -9.74
C HIS A 123 -9.00 -2.67 -8.83
N GLU A 124 -9.52 -3.47 -7.90
CA GLU A 124 -10.60 -3.08 -7.00
C GLU A 124 -10.30 -1.80 -6.20
N ARG A 125 -9.06 -1.63 -5.74
CA ARG A 125 -8.65 -0.39 -5.06
C ARG A 125 -8.89 0.84 -5.92
N MET A 126 -8.66 0.73 -7.22
CA MET A 126 -8.90 1.83 -8.17
C MET A 126 -10.39 2.04 -8.42
N ARG A 127 -11.15 0.95 -8.55
CA ARG A 127 -12.61 1.04 -8.71
C ARG A 127 -13.29 1.72 -7.54
N ARG A 128 -12.78 1.52 -6.34
CA ARG A 128 -13.33 2.07 -5.10
C ARG A 128 -12.89 3.50 -4.81
N ASP A 129 -11.85 3.97 -5.45
CA ASP A 129 -11.33 5.31 -5.20
C ASP A 129 -12.26 6.34 -5.86
N PRO A 130 -12.83 7.29 -5.08
CA PRO A 130 -13.77 8.28 -5.63
C PRO A 130 -13.14 9.23 -6.64
N ARG A 131 -11.79 9.31 -6.68
CA ARG A 131 -11.07 10.14 -7.65
C ARG A 131 -10.93 9.47 -9.01
N VAL A 132 -11.22 8.17 -9.10
CA VAL A 132 -11.10 7.40 -10.34
C VAL A 132 -12.45 7.31 -11.03
N ILE A 133 -12.48 7.69 -12.30
CA ILE A 133 -13.63 7.47 -13.16
C ILE A 133 -13.25 6.39 -14.16
N SER A 134 -13.82 5.20 -13.98
CA SER A 134 -13.57 4.06 -14.86
C SER A 134 -14.41 4.17 -16.13
N MET A 135 -13.76 4.05 -17.29
CA MET A 135 -14.40 4.04 -18.59
C MET A 135 -13.96 2.78 -19.34
N GLU A 136 -14.58 1.66 -18.97
CA GLU A 136 -14.26 0.36 -19.56
C GLU A 136 -15.02 0.13 -20.85
N GLY A 137 -14.45 -0.69 -21.75
CA GLY A 137 -15.06 -1.02 -23.01
C GLY A 137 -15.15 0.16 -23.97
N THR A 138 -14.27 1.11 -23.84
CA THR A 138 -14.30 2.37 -24.62
C THR A 138 -13.15 2.45 -25.61
#